data_88846b4393c5a096dd46e3bf1a46117b
#
_entry.id   88846b4393c5a096dd46e3bf1a46117b
#
_cell.length_a   1.000
_cell.length_b   1.000
_cell.length_c   1.000
_cell.angle_alpha   90.00
_cell.angle_beta   90.00
_cell.angle_gamma   90.00
#
_symmetry.space_group_name_H-M   'P 1'
#
loop_
_entity.id
_entity.type
_entity.pdbx_description
1 polymer ?
#
loop_
_entity_poly.entity_id
_entity_poly.type
_entity_poly.pdbx_seq_one_letter_code
_entity_poly.pdbx_strand_id
1 'polypeptide(L)'
;MGVQKTYNEIIAFAIDKEQEAVEMYSELADRAQSPSGKILFKELADMETGHKTKLEKLDMGYFSSQDLKQPEDLKIADYLVDVELTPDATYQDIVLFAAKREKAAFGHYTDLARIYTTIPAIKKIFDVLAQEEAYHKLKLEREYDEVVYKED
;
A
#
# COMPACT_ATOMS: atom_id res chain seq x y z
N MET A 1 -21.56 -15.00 -2.13
CA MET A 1 -21.40 -14.77 -0.70
C MET A 1 -19.95 -14.49 -0.39
N GLY A 2 -19.67 -13.34 0.20
CA GLY A 2 -18.32 -12.98 0.59
C GLY A 2 -17.84 -13.86 1.74
N VAL A 3 -16.65 -14.45 1.59
CA VAL A 3 -16.00 -15.16 2.69
C VAL A 3 -15.50 -14.10 3.67
N GLN A 4 -15.93 -14.19 4.94
CA GLN A 4 -15.40 -13.31 5.97
C GLN A 4 -13.92 -13.64 6.18
N LYS A 5 -13.08 -12.61 6.07
CA LYS A 5 -11.65 -12.77 6.32
C LYS A 5 -11.36 -12.68 7.80
N THR A 6 -10.57 -13.62 8.30
CA THR A 6 -10.07 -13.55 9.67
C THR A 6 -9.04 -12.42 9.78
N TYR A 7 -8.76 -12.02 11.02
CA TYR A 7 -7.71 -11.03 11.28
C TYR A 7 -6.38 -11.45 10.66
N ASN A 8 -5.99 -12.71 10.84
CA ASN A 8 -4.71 -13.20 10.30
C ASN A 8 -4.67 -13.16 8.78
N GLU A 9 -5.79 -13.50 8.11
CA GLU A 9 -5.88 -13.42 6.66
C GLU A 9 -5.80 -11.98 6.16
N ILE A 10 -6.42 -11.05 6.88
CA ILE A 10 -6.38 -9.61 6.56
C ILE A 10 -4.94 -9.08 6.66
N ILE A 11 -4.25 -9.44 7.73
CA ILE A 11 -2.85 -9.01 7.93
C ILE A 11 -1.95 -9.65 6.88
N ALA A 12 -2.14 -10.94 6.57
CA ALA A 12 -1.37 -11.62 5.53
C ALA A 12 -1.57 -10.96 4.15
N PHE A 13 -2.80 -10.59 3.82
CA PHE A 13 -3.09 -9.88 2.58
C PHE A 13 -2.35 -8.53 2.53
N ALA A 14 -2.38 -7.78 3.63
CA ALA A 14 -1.70 -6.49 3.70
C ALA A 14 -0.17 -6.65 3.56
N ILE A 15 0.41 -7.67 4.20
CA ILE A 15 1.84 -7.96 4.08
C ILE A 15 2.22 -8.25 2.64
N ASP A 16 1.42 -9.07 1.95
CA ASP A 16 1.67 -9.41 0.54
C ASP A 16 1.62 -8.16 -0.34
N LYS A 17 0.67 -7.24 -0.08
CA LYS A 17 0.56 -6.00 -0.83
C LYS A 17 1.74 -5.07 -0.59
N GLU A 18 2.24 -5.00 0.64
CA GLU A 18 3.44 -4.23 0.95
C GLU A 18 4.67 -4.81 0.24
N GLN A 19 4.80 -6.14 0.20
CA GLN A 19 5.90 -6.80 -0.49
C GLN A 19 5.85 -6.52 -2.00
N GLU A 20 4.67 -6.58 -2.60
CA GLU A 20 4.50 -6.21 -4.01
C GLU A 20 4.93 -4.75 -4.26
N ALA A 21 4.60 -3.86 -3.33
CA ALA A 21 4.98 -2.44 -3.43
C ALA A 21 6.49 -2.27 -3.35
N VAL A 22 7.15 -2.97 -2.43
CA VAL A 22 8.63 -2.94 -2.31
C VAL A 22 9.27 -3.34 -3.64
N GLU A 23 8.81 -4.42 -4.24
CA GLU A 23 9.34 -4.91 -5.52
C GLU A 23 9.10 -3.91 -6.64
N MET A 24 7.90 -3.34 -6.70
CA MET A 24 7.54 -2.34 -7.71
C MET A 24 8.41 -1.07 -7.59
N TYR A 25 8.58 -0.55 -6.38
CA TYR A 25 9.39 0.65 -6.18
C TYR A 25 10.88 0.40 -6.43
N SER A 26 11.36 -0.80 -6.12
CA SER A 26 12.74 -1.17 -6.44
C SER A 26 12.96 -1.19 -7.96
N GLU A 27 12.01 -1.73 -8.71
CA GLU A 27 12.06 -1.70 -10.17
C GLU A 27 11.99 -0.27 -10.72
N LEU A 28 11.10 0.56 -10.16
CA LEU A 28 10.99 1.96 -10.58
C LEU A 28 12.27 2.74 -10.29
N ALA A 29 12.96 2.45 -9.18
CA ALA A 29 14.24 3.08 -8.88
C ALA A 29 15.27 2.75 -9.95
N ASP A 30 15.30 1.51 -10.44
CA ASP A 30 16.21 1.09 -11.50
C ASP A 30 15.87 1.74 -12.84
N ARG A 31 14.60 2.05 -13.08
CA ARG A 31 14.12 2.64 -14.34
C ARG A 31 14.03 4.16 -14.30
N ALA A 32 14.27 4.78 -13.14
CA ALA A 32 14.09 6.22 -12.97
C ALA A 32 14.94 7.02 -13.95
N GLN A 33 14.35 8.06 -14.54
CA GLN A 33 14.99 8.88 -15.58
C GLN A 33 15.76 10.06 -15.01
N SER A 34 15.68 10.28 -13.69
CA SER A 34 16.37 11.36 -13.03
C SER A 34 16.93 10.91 -11.68
N PRO A 35 18.00 11.57 -11.17
CA PRO A 35 18.49 11.26 -9.83
C PRO A 35 17.46 11.46 -8.75
N SER A 36 16.61 12.49 -8.85
CA SER A 36 15.56 12.74 -7.87
C SER A 36 14.49 11.64 -7.87
N GLY A 37 14.11 11.15 -9.05
CA GLY A 37 13.19 10.03 -9.16
C GLY A 37 13.76 8.76 -8.56
N LYS A 38 15.04 8.49 -8.80
CA LYS A 38 15.72 7.33 -8.21
C LYS A 38 15.72 7.38 -6.70
N ILE A 39 16.01 8.54 -6.12
CA ILE A 39 15.98 8.74 -4.67
C ILE A 39 14.57 8.53 -4.14
N LEU A 40 13.57 9.11 -4.80
CA LEU A 40 12.17 8.96 -4.41
C LEU A 40 11.76 7.49 -4.31
N PHE A 41 12.03 6.71 -5.35
CA PHE A 41 11.58 5.31 -5.36
C PHE A 41 12.33 4.44 -4.38
N LYS A 42 13.60 4.74 -4.10
CA LYS A 42 14.33 4.04 -3.04
C LYS A 42 13.74 4.36 -1.66
N GLU A 43 13.39 5.61 -1.41
CA GLU A 43 12.73 6.00 -0.17
C GLU A 43 11.38 5.30 -0.01
N LEU A 44 10.58 5.26 -1.08
CA LEU A 44 9.29 4.59 -1.04
C LEU A 44 9.45 3.09 -0.78
N ALA A 45 10.42 2.43 -1.42
CA ALA A 45 10.69 1.02 -1.16
C ALA A 45 11.07 0.78 0.30
N ASP A 46 11.89 1.64 0.89
CA ASP A 46 12.29 1.54 2.30
C ASP A 46 11.09 1.74 3.23
N MET A 47 10.23 2.70 2.92
CA MET A 47 9.04 2.96 3.72
C MET A 47 8.05 1.78 3.66
N GLU A 48 7.84 1.21 2.49
CA GLU A 48 6.97 0.03 2.35
C GLU A 48 7.55 -1.18 3.08
N THR A 49 8.87 -1.32 3.12
CA THR A 49 9.54 -2.35 3.94
C THR A 49 9.24 -2.14 5.42
N GLY A 50 9.25 -0.88 5.88
CA GLY A 50 8.88 -0.52 7.24
C GLY A 50 7.43 -0.87 7.57
N HIS A 51 6.51 -0.61 6.64
CA HIS A 51 5.10 -0.97 6.77
C HIS A 51 4.94 -2.49 6.91
N LYS A 52 5.63 -3.24 6.06
CA LYS A 52 5.62 -4.70 6.12
C LYS A 52 6.08 -5.20 7.49
N THR A 53 7.15 -4.63 8.03
CA THR A 53 7.68 -5.00 9.35
C THR A 53 6.63 -4.74 10.46
N LYS A 54 5.95 -3.60 10.42
CA LYS A 54 4.89 -3.29 11.38
C LYS A 54 3.75 -4.30 11.30
N LEU A 55 3.35 -4.69 10.09
CA LEU A 55 2.29 -5.68 9.88
C LEU A 55 2.71 -7.07 10.34
N GLU A 56 3.96 -7.44 10.11
CA GLU A 56 4.49 -8.74 10.57
C GLU A 56 4.44 -8.85 12.09
N LYS A 57 4.69 -7.76 12.80
CA LYS A 57 4.56 -7.73 14.26
C LYS A 57 3.13 -7.97 14.72
N LEU A 58 2.16 -7.45 13.98
CA LEU A 58 0.75 -7.71 14.25
C LEU A 58 0.39 -9.18 13.99
N ASP A 59 0.99 -9.76 12.95
CA ASP A 59 0.75 -11.16 12.56
C ASP A 59 1.29 -12.17 13.58
N MET A 60 2.30 -11.78 14.36
CA MET A 60 2.94 -12.67 15.33
C MET A 60 2.10 -12.94 16.60
N GLY A 61 0.80 -12.62 16.55
CA GLY A 61 -0.12 -12.99 17.63
C GLY A 61 -0.05 -12.09 18.86
N TYR A 62 0.43 -10.87 18.71
CA TYR A 62 0.45 -9.88 19.79
C TYR A 62 -0.95 -9.64 20.34
N PHE A 63 -1.97 -9.79 19.47
CA PHE A 63 -3.37 -9.74 19.86
C PHE A 63 -3.98 -11.11 19.59
N SER A 64 -4.61 -11.70 20.62
CA SER A 64 -5.32 -12.96 20.46
C SER A 64 -6.45 -12.79 19.44
N SER A 65 -6.54 -13.70 18.49
CA SER A 65 -7.61 -13.68 17.49
C SER A 65 -9.01 -13.79 18.10
N GLN A 66 -9.09 -14.24 19.35
CA GLN A 66 -10.37 -14.37 20.07
C GLN A 66 -10.90 -13.02 20.54
N ASP A 67 -10.03 -12.02 20.69
CA ASP A 67 -10.42 -10.67 21.14
C ASP A 67 -10.78 -9.75 19.99
N LEU A 68 -10.64 -10.21 18.75
CA LEU A 68 -10.80 -9.39 17.56
C LEU A 68 -12.10 -9.77 16.85
N LYS A 69 -12.96 -8.78 16.63
CA LYS A 69 -14.16 -9.00 15.83
C LYS A 69 -13.76 -9.23 14.38
N GLN A 70 -14.40 -10.22 13.75
CA GLN A 70 -14.25 -10.38 12.32
C GLN A 70 -14.92 -9.19 11.60
N PRO A 71 -14.25 -8.59 10.62
CA PRO A 71 -14.84 -7.49 9.88
C PRO A 71 -16.01 -7.99 9.04
N GLU A 72 -17.16 -7.34 9.21
CA GLU A 72 -18.28 -7.54 8.31
C GLU A 72 -18.01 -6.70 7.05
N ASP A 73 -18.31 -7.25 5.89
CA ASP A 73 -18.27 -6.55 4.61
C ASP A 73 -16.91 -6.01 4.14
N LEU A 74 -15.80 -6.58 4.63
CA LEU A 74 -14.51 -6.21 4.05
C LEU A 74 -14.36 -6.89 2.69
N LYS A 75 -14.47 -6.12 1.62
CA LYS A 75 -14.37 -6.62 0.25
C LYS A 75 -12.97 -6.36 -0.28
N ILE A 76 -12.16 -7.40 -0.30
CA ILE A 76 -10.77 -7.29 -0.79
C ILE A 76 -10.73 -6.79 -2.23
N ALA A 77 -11.73 -7.14 -3.04
CA ALA A 77 -11.80 -6.69 -4.43
C ALA A 77 -11.80 -5.16 -4.56
N ASP A 78 -12.31 -4.44 -3.55
CA ASP A 78 -12.33 -2.97 -3.57
C ASP A 78 -10.93 -2.36 -3.44
N TYR A 79 -9.95 -3.15 -2.99
CA TYR A 79 -8.57 -2.70 -2.81
C TYR A 79 -7.64 -3.20 -3.90
N LEU A 80 -8.15 -3.93 -4.88
CA LEU A 80 -7.37 -4.39 -6.01
C LEU A 80 -7.39 -3.34 -7.10
N VAL A 81 -6.28 -3.23 -7.82
CA VAL A 81 -6.17 -2.30 -8.94
C VAL A 81 -6.49 -3.08 -10.21
N ASP A 82 -7.53 -2.65 -10.92
CA ASP A 82 -8.03 -3.33 -12.12
C ASP A 82 -7.16 -3.09 -13.36
N VAL A 83 -6.05 -2.40 -13.22
CA VAL A 83 -5.15 -2.11 -14.35
C VAL A 83 -4.01 -3.11 -14.32
N GLU A 84 -3.89 -3.87 -15.39
CA GLU A 84 -2.81 -4.83 -15.55
C GLU A 84 -1.66 -4.14 -16.29
N LEU A 85 -0.45 -4.22 -15.72
CA LEU A 85 0.73 -3.69 -16.39
C LEU A 85 1.19 -4.68 -17.45
N THR A 86 1.30 -4.20 -18.68
CA THR A 86 1.86 -4.99 -19.78
C THR A 86 3.38 -4.91 -19.75
N PRO A 87 4.10 -5.90 -20.36
CA PRO A 87 5.56 -5.86 -20.37
C PRO A 87 6.16 -4.62 -21.04
N ASP A 88 5.40 -3.97 -21.93
CA ASP A 88 5.82 -2.75 -22.62
C ASP A 88 5.35 -1.46 -21.94
N ALA A 89 4.87 -1.54 -20.69
CA ALA A 89 4.42 -0.37 -19.96
C ALA A 89 5.54 0.68 -19.84
N THR A 90 5.18 1.94 -20.09
CA THR A 90 6.12 3.04 -19.98
C THR A 90 6.39 3.38 -18.52
N TYR A 91 7.45 4.14 -18.27
CA TYR A 91 7.72 4.67 -16.94
C TYR A 91 6.51 5.43 -16.37
N GLN A 92 5.88 6.27 -17.20
CA GLN A 92 4.67 7.01 -16.80
C GLN A 92 3.53 6.08 -16.41
N ASP A 93 3.32 5.01 -17.19
CA ASP A 93 2.27 4.03 -16.91
C ASP A 93 2.49 3.37 -15.55
N ILE A 94 3.75 3.03 -15.23
CA ILE A 94 4.07 2.37 -13.97
C ILE A 94 3.90 3.34 -12.80
N VAL A 95 4.33 4.60 -12.96
CA VAL A 95 4.14 5.63 -11.93
C VAL A 95 2.66 5.85 -11.64
N LEU A 96 1.83 5.94 -12.69
CA LEU A 96 0.39 6.08 -12.52
C LEU A 96 -0.24 4.86 -11.85
N PHE A 97 0.21 3.68 -12.25
CA PHE A 97 -0.23 2.43 -11.62
C PHE A 97 0.12 2.43 -10.12
N ALA A 98 1.35 2.86 -9.78
CA ALA A 98 1.78 2.98 -8.39
C ALA A 98 0.87 3.92 -7.60
N ALA A 99 0.52 5.08 -8.17
CA ALA A 99 -0.38 6.04 -7.52
C ALA A 99 -1.76 5.42 -7.25
N LYS A 100 -2.27 4.63 -8.18
CA LYS A 100 -3.55 3.92 -7.99
C LYS A 100 -3.45 2.88 -6.88
N ARG A 101 -2.32 2.20 -6.77
CA ARG A 101 -2.08 1.24 -5.69
C ARG A 101 -2.03 1.93 -4.33
N GLU A 102 -1.41 3.09 -4.26
CA GLU A 102 -1.37 3.89 -3.03
C GLU A 102 -2.77 4.32 -2.61
N LYS A 103 -3.59 4.73 -3.56
CA LYS A 103 -5.00 5.06 -3.30
C LYS A 103 -5.76 3.86 -2.73
N ALA A 104 -5.56 2.69 -3.32
CA ALA A 104 -6.20 1.46 -2.86
C ALA A 104 -5.72 1.09 -1.44
N ALA A 105 -4.43 1.21 -1.17
CA ALA A 105 -3.86 0.94 0.16
C ALA A 105 -4.39 1.93 1.20
N PHE A 106 -4.48 3.22 0.85
CA PHE A 106 -5.06 4.23 1.73
C PHE A 106 -6.48 3.85 2.15
N GLY A 107 -7.32 3.47 1.16
CA GLY A 107 -8.70 3.05 1.43
C GLY A 107 -8.76 1.82 2.32
N HIS A 108 -7.89 0.84 2.05
CA HIS A 108 -7.81 -0.39 2.82
C HIS A 108 -7.47 -0.11 4.29
N TYR A 109 -6.41 0.66 4.52
CA TYR A 109 -5.98 0.97 5.89
C TYR A 109 -6.98 1.86 6.63
N THR A 110 -7.63 2.78 5.92
CA THR A 110 -8.69 3.61 6.50
C THR A 110 -9.86 2.73 6.98
N ASP A 111 -10.27 1.77 6.17
CA ASP A 111 -11.34 0.84 6.53
C ASP A 111 -10.94 -0.05 7.70
N LEU A 112 -9.70 -0.53 7.72
CA LEU A 112 -9.20 -1.36 8.83
C LEU A 112 -9.15 -0.56 10.14
N ALA A 113 -8.72 0.70 10.09
CA ALA A 113 -8.73 1.56 11.27
C ALA A 113 -10.14 1.74 11.83
N ARG A 114 -11.13 1.87 10.94
CA ARG A 114 -12.54 1.98 11.32
C ARG A 114 -13.07 0.68 11.94
N ILE A 115 -12.72 -0.46 11.35
CA ILE A 115 -13.15 -1.77 11.82
C ILE A 115 -12.60 -2.07 13.22
N TYR A 116 -11.32 -1.75 13.44
CA TYR A 116 -10.65 -2.04 14.72
C TYR A 116 -10.61 -0.83 15.66
N THR A 117 -11.63 0.04 15.57
CA THR A 117 -11.70 1.28 16.37
C THR A 117 -11.76 1.00 17.87
N THR A 118 -12.25 -0.19 18.29
CA THR A 118 -12.32 -0.56 19.70
C THR A 118 -10.99 -1.05 20.26
N ILE A 119 -9.97 -1.22 19.43
CA ILE A 119 -8.64 -1.64 19.84
C ILE A 119 -7.65 -0.53 19.46
N PRO A 120 -7.44 0.45 20.39
CA PRO A 120 -6.70 1.67 20.05
C PRO A 120 -5.31 1.45 19.46
N ALA A 121 -4.61 0.43 19.93
CA ALA A 121 -3.26 0.13 19.45
C ALA A 121 -3.26 -0.29 17.96
N ILE A 122 -4.24 -1.11 17.55
CA ILE A 122 -4.38 -1.54 16.17
C ILE A 122 -4.87 -0.39 15.29
N LYS A 123 -5.89 0.33 15.77
CA LYS A 123 -6.43 1.49 15.04
C LYS A 123 -5.34 2.49 14.73
N LYS A 124 -4.49 2.80 15.70
CA LYS A 124 -3.40 3.77 15.53
C LYS A 124 -2.44 3.35 14.43
N ILE A 125 -2.07 2.07 14.39
CA ILE A 125 -1.17 1.56 13.34
C ILE A 125 -1.78 1.77 11.97
N PHE A 126 -3.05 1.40 11.79
CA PHE A 126 -3.71 1.55 10.48
C PHE A 126 -3.93 3.01 10.11
N ASP A 127 -4.22 3.89 11.08
CA ASP A 127 -4.32 5.33 10.82
C ASP A 127 -3.00 5.89 10.30
N VAL A 128 -1.88 5.51 10.91
CA VAL A 128 -0.55 5.95 10.50
C VAL A 128 -0.22 5.42 9.09
N LEU A 129 -0.47 4.13 8.85
CA LEU A 129 -0.24 3.54 7.53
C LEU A 129 -1.07 4.23 6.46
N ALA A 130 -2.34 4.52 6.74
CA ALA A 130 -3.20 5.23 5.79
C ALA A 130 -2.64 6.60 5.44
N GLN A 131 -2.19 7.38 6.44
CA GLN A 131 -1.61 8.70 6.20
C GLN A 131 -0.35 8.63 5.36
N GLU A 132 0.50 7.65 5.63
CA GLU A 132 1.74 7.48 4.87
C GLU A 132 1.45 7.09 3.41
N GLU A 133 0.46 6.23 3.18
CA GLU A 133 0.08 5.85 1.81
C GLU A 133 -0.51 7.04 1.04
N ALA A 134 -1.30 7.90 1.69
CA ALA A 134 -1.81 9.13 1.08
C ALA A 134 -0.66 10.07 0.68
N TYR A 135 0.35 10.16 1.51
CA TYR A 135 1.53 10.99 1.24
C TYR A 135 2.34 10.43 0.06
N HIS A 136 2.50 9.11 -0.01
CA HIS A 136 3.16 8.45 -1.15
C HIS A 136 2.42 8.72 -2.45
N LYS A 137 1.10 8.65 -2.41
CA LYS A 137 0.27 8.94 -3.59
C LYS A 137 0.55 10.36 -4.10
N LEU A 138 0.61 11.34 -3.21
CA LEU A 138 0.89 12.72 -3.57
C LEU A 138 2.26 12.86 -4.23
N LYS A 139 3.29 12.20 -3.68
CA LYS A 139 4.64 12.21 -4.26
C LYS A 139 4.67 11.60 -5.65
N LEU A 140 3.94 10.51 -5.85
CA LEU A 140 3.86 9.84 -7.15
C LEU A 140 3.14 10.70 -8.19
N GLU A 141 2.09 11.39 -7.79
CA GLU A 141 1.38 12.30 -8.68
C GLU A 141 2.27 13.45 -9.12
N ARG A 142 3.10 13.97 -8.22
CA ARG A 142 4.08 15.00 -8.55
C ARG A 142 5.13 14.50 -9.52
N GLU A 143 5.64 13.29 -9.30
CA GLU A 143 6.61 12.68 -10.20
C GLU A 143 6.00 12.47 -11.59
N TYR A 144 4.77 11.98 -11.65
CA TYR A 144 4.06 11.80 -12.91
C TYR A 144 3.93 13.13 -13.67
N ASP A 145 3.52 14.18 -12.97
CA ASP A 145 3.37 15.52 -13.59
C ASP A 145 4.70 16.03 -14.13
N GLU A 146 5.79 15.86 -13.37
CA GLU A 146 7.11 16.29 -13.82
C GLU A 146 7.56 15.59 -15.09
N VAL A 147 7.32 14.28 -15.18
CA VAL A 147 7.70 13.50 -16.35
C VAL A 147 6.87 13.92 -17.56
N VAL A 148 5.57 14.11 -17.40
CA VAL A 148 4.69 14.56 -18.47
C VAL A 148 5.10 15.93 -18.99
N TYR A 149 5.37 16.89 -18.10
CA TYR A 149 5.78 18.23 -18.51
C TYR A 149 7.15 18.27 -19.19
N LYS A 150 8.05 17.38 -18.81
CA LYS A 150 9.39 17.34 -19.42
C LYS A 150 9.37 16.77 -20.85
N GLU A 151 8.36 16.00 -21.21
CA GLU A 151 8.24 15.43 -22.56
C GLU A 151 7.64 16.43 -23.56
N ASP A 152 7.03 17.50 -23.09
CA ASP A 152 6.53 18.57 -23.95
C ASP A 152 7.63 19.57 -24.26
#